data_b4a0df4ed7c3d64ec655cd94ae23d9bd
#
_entry.id   b4a0df4ed7c3d64ec655cd94ae23d9bd
#
_cell.length_a   1.000
_cell.length_b   1.000
_cell.length_c   1.000
_cell.angle_alpha   90.00
_cell.angle_beta   90.00
_cell.angle_gamma   90.00
#
_symmetry.space_group_name_H-M   'P 1'
#
loop_
_entity.id
_entity.type
_entity.pdbx_description
1 polymer ?
#
loop_
_entity_poly.entity_id
_entity_poly.type
_entity_poly.pdbx_seq_one_letter_code
_entity_poly.pdbx_strand_id
1 'polypeptide(L)'
;MRKLIFCLCCLLWAIPACAGDLELDLECLQEAYPGFITGTETDDAGHVWFLTKNGGRLLYNDGKMKSHAELLENADIEDAMRQPYPLEPERPDFTPDEEPGRIRCYPLLKALYGADQRSVERGIVRTLFGGKIKVRLAAPAAEAFQRIDTAWRLRPADPELNSYFSPIYGYFWRAIAKTNRLSPHSFGIAVDLNPDKGPYWQWSKLRPHPLQKT
;
A
#
# COMPACT_ATOMS: atom_id res chain seq x y z
N MET A 1 -49.01 45.47 -21.06
CA MET A 1 -47.86 45.27 -20.14
C MET A 1 -47.71 43.77 -19.86
N ARG A 2 -46.77 43.15 -20.58
CA ARG A 2 -46.46 41.70 -20.43
C ARG A 2 -45.34 41.55 -19.38
N LYS A 3 -45.64 40.88 -18.26
CA LYS A 3 -44.64 40.53 -17.25
C LYS A 3 -43.91 39.29 -17.73
N LEU A 4 -42.59 39.41 -18.04
CA LEU A 4 -41.68 38.33 -18.25
C LEU A 4 -41.32 37.74 -16.86
N ILE A 5 -41.69 36.49 -16.64
CA ILE A 5 -41.21 35.70 -15.50
C ILE A 5 -39.90 35.05 -15.95
N PHE A 6 -38.79 35.51 -15.39
CA PHE A 6 -37.48 34.90 -15.56
C PHE A 6 -37.40 33.70 -14.60
N CYS A 7 -37.50 32.48 -15.16
CA CYS A 7 -37.29 31.25 -14.43
C CYS A 7 -35.79 31.02 -14.33
N LEU A 8 -35.22 31.28 -13.16
CA LEU A 8 -33.79 31.04 -12.86
C LEU A 8 -33.61 29.54 -12.58
N CYS A 9 -33.31 28.76 -13.61
CA CYS A 9 -32.85 27.37 -13.43
C CYS A 9 -31.46 27.41 -12.80
N CYS A 10 -31.38 27.24 -11.49
CA CYS A 10 -30.15 26.88 -10.81
C CYS A 10 -29.72 25.47 -11.26
N LEU A 11 -28.86 25.41 -12.26
CA LEU A 11 -28.07 24.22 -12.54
C LEU A 11 -27.12 24.01 -11.34
N LEU A 12 -27.55 23.18 -10.42
CA LEU A 12 -26.64 22.57 -9.44
C LEU A 12 -25.63 21.73 -10.25
N TRP A 13 -24.51 22.30 -10.56
CA TRP A 13 -23.33 21.51 -10.92
C TRP A 13 -22.96 20.74 -9.65
N ALA A 14 -23.31 19.47 -9.62
CA ALA A 14 -22.69 18.54 -8.72
C ALA A 14 -21.19 18.54 -9.09
N ILE A 15 -20.38 19.15 -8.23
CA ILE A 15 -18.93 18.99 -8.29
C ILE A 15 -18.72 17.48 -8.10
N PRO A 16 -18.12 16.74 -9.07
CA PRO A 16 -17.80 15.36 -8.82
C PRO A 16 -16.85 15.37 -7.61
N ALA A 17 -17.26 14.73 -6.52
CA ALA A 17 -16.33 14.35 -5.46
C ALA A 17 -15.14 13.70 -6.17
N CYS A 18 -13.90 14.08 -5.84
CA CYS A 18 -12.68 13.57 -6.45
C CYS A 18 -12.80 12.08 -6.76
N ALA A 19 -13.27 11.77 -7.96
CA ALA A 19 -13.18 10.43 -8.50
C ALA A 19 -11.67 10.20 -8.67
N GLY A 20 -11.16 9.04 -8.18
CA GLY A 20 -9.81 8.61 -8.49
C GLY A 20 -9.64 8.62 -10.01
N ASP A 21 -8.45 8.84 -10.46
CA ASP A 21 -8.13 8.74 -11.87
C ASP A 21 -8.00 7.25 -12.21
N LEU A 22 -9.10 6.64 -12.63
CA LEU A 22 -9.17 5.22 -12.98
C LEU A 22 -8.06 4.82 -13.98
N GLU A 23 -7.81 5.68 -14.98
CA GLU A 23 -6.81 5.41 -16.01
C GLU A 23 -5.40 5.43 -15.43
N LEU A 24 -5.10 6.44 -14.62
CA LEU A 24 -3.81 6.54 -13.91
C LEU A 24 -3.61 5.39 -12.94
N ASP A 25 -4.62 5.04 -12.13
CA ASP A 25 -4.55 3.93 -11.17
C ASP A 25 -4.35 2.59 -11.88
N LEU A 26 -5.01 2.40 -13.03
CA LEU A 26 -4.83 1.21 -13.87
C LEU A 26 -3.42 1.13 -14.42
N GLU A 27 -2.89 2.22 -14.98
CA GLU A 27 -1.53 2.30 -15.50
C GLU A 27 -0.49 2.00 -14.41
N CYS A 28 -0.62 2.63 -13.24
CA CYS A 28 0.26 2.39 -12.09
C CYS A 28 0.27 0.91 -11.65
N LEU A 29 -0.91 0.28 -11.60
CA LEU A 29 -1.00 -1.13 -11.22
C LEU A 29 -0.48 -2.06 -12.31
N GLN A 30 -0.64 -1.74 -13.59
CA GLN A 30 -0.08 -2.51 -14.70
C GLN A 30 1.44 -2.37 -14.77
N GLU A 31 2.00 -1.21 -14.45
CA GLU A 31 3.44 -1.00 -14.34
C GLU A 31 4.02 -1.78 -13.13
N ALA A 32 3.36 -1.69 -11.98
CA ALA A 32 3.80 -2.38 -10.76
C ALA A 32 3.69 -3.91 -10.86
N TYR A 33 2.68 -4.41 -11.59
CA TYR A 33 2.37 -5.84 -11.71
C TYR A 33 2.11 -6.23 -13.17
N PRO A 34 3.13 -6.26 -14.03
CA PRO A 34 2.99 -6.49 -15.47
C PRO A 34 2.19 -7.76 -15.79
N GLY A 35 1.17 -7.61 -16.61
CA GLY A 35 0.31 -8.69 -17.08
C GLY A 35 -0.62 -9.28 -16.02
N PHE A 36 -0.71 -8.72 -14.81
CA PHE A 36 -1.65 -9.19 -13.79
C PHE A 36 -3.06 -8.67 -14.05
N ILE A 37 -3.23 -7.38 -14.34
CA ILE A 37 -4.51 -6.79 -14.74
C ILE A 37 -4.59 -6.80 -16.26
N THR A 38 -5.61 -7.46 -16.79
CA THR A 38 -5.78 -7.70 -18.24
C THR A 38 -6.81 -6.77 -18.89
N GLY A 39 -7.58 -6.03 -18.11
CA GLY A 39 -8.59 -5.10 -18.59
C GLY A 39 -9.51 -4.63 -17.49
N THR A 40 -10.54 -3.91 -17.89
CA THR A 40 -11.61 -3.40 -17.02
C THR A 40 -12.97 -3.84 -17.54
N GLU A 41 -13.94 -3.91 -16.65
CA GLU A 41 -15.35 -4.21 -16.92
C GLU A 41 -16.22 -3.30 -16.07
N THR A 42 -17.33 -2.83 -16.62
CA THR A 42 -18.37 -2.13 -15.84
C THR A 42 -19.61 -3.01 -15.78
N ASP A 43 -20.11 -3.27 -14.56
CA ASP A 43 -21.32 -4.07 -14.38
C ASP A 43 -22.60 -3.23 -14.57
N ASP A 44 -23.77 -3.90 -14.55
CA ASP A 44 -25.07 -3.26 -14.76
C ASP A 44 -25.42 -2.24 -13.65
N ALA A 45 -24.76 -2.32 -12.49
CA ALA A 45 -24.89 -1.36 -11.40
C ALA A 45 -23.97 -0.16 -11.53
N GLY A 46 -23.06 -0.15 -12.55
CA GLY A 46 -22.09 0.90 -12.79
C GLY A 46 -20.78 0.75 -12.01
N HIS A 47 -20.58 -0.37 -11.33
CA HIS A 47 -19.29 -0.61 -10.65
C HIS A 47 -18.20 -0.99 -11.66
N VAL A 48 -17.02 -0.43 -11.46
CA VAL A 48 -15.84 -0.75 -12.28
C VAL A 48 -15.06 -1.88 -11.61
N TRP A 49 -14.70 -2.88 -12.40
CA TRP A 49 -13.93 -4.05 -12.00
C TRP A 49 -12.66 -4.16 -12.82
N PHE A 50 -11.56 -4.48 -12.15
CA PHE A 50 -10.32 -4.89 -12.81
C PHE A 50 -10.32 -6.40 -13.02
N LEU A 51 -10.10 -6.80 -14.27
CA LEU A 51 -9.99 -8.22 -14.66
C LEU A 51 -8.56 -8.71 -14.45
N THR A 52 -8.40 -9.90 -13.88
CA THR A 52 -7.09 -10.47 -13.61
C THR A 52 -6.76 -11.61 -14.56
N LYS A 53 -5.47 -11.86 -14.81
CA LYS A 53 -4.98 -12.94 -15.68
C LYS A 53 -5.50 -14.34 -15.31
N ASN A 54 -5.94 -14.54 -14.09
CA ASN A 54 -6.44 -15.82 -13.60
C ASN A 54 -7.98 -15.93 -13.73
N GLY A 55 -8.63 -15.01 -14.47
CA GLY A 55 -10.07 -14.97 -14.65
C GLY A 55 -10.85 -14.43 -13.46
N GLY A 56 -10.18 -13.93 -12.44
CA GLY A 56 -10.81 -13.21 -11.31
C GLY A 56 -11.12 -11.77 -11.66
N ARG A 57 -11.95 -11.14 -10.82
CA ARG A 57 -12.25 -9.71 -10.91
C ARG A 57 -12.12 -9.05 -9.55
N LEU A 58 -11.61 -7.83 -9.53
CA LEU A 58 -11.39 -7.02 -8.34
C LEU A 58 -12.17 -5.72 -8.46
N LEU A 59 -12.96 -5.40 -7.45
CA LEU A 59 -13.72 -4.16 -7.42
C LEU A 59 -12.76 -2.97 -7.31
N TYR A 60 -12.85 -2.04 -8.26
CA TYR A 60 -12.06 -0.82 -8.24
C TYR A 60 -12.60 0.16 -7.20
N ASN A 61 -13.90 0.46 -7.26
CA ASN A 61 -14.58 1.39 -6.37
C ASN A 61 -15.99 0.88 -6.06
N ASP A 62 -16.37 0.82 -4.79
CA ASP A 62 -17.71 0.41 -4.34
C ASP A 62 -18.69 1.60 -4.21
N GLY A 63 -18.26 2.81 -4.57
CA GLY A 63 -19.07 4.04 -4.56
C GLY A 63 -19.42 4.56 -3.17
N LYS A 64 -18.83 4.02 -2.10
CA LYS A 64 -19.15 4.40 -0.72
C LYS A 64 -18.15 5.41 -0.17
N MET A 65 -18.67 6.37 0.55
CA MET A 65 -17.84 7.18 1.43
C MET A 65 -17.60 6.39 2.73
N LYS A 66 -16.35 6.10 3.02
CA LYS A 66 -15.94 5.27 4.16
C LYS A 66 -15.29 6.12 5.24
N SER A 67 -15.64 5.90 6.50
CA SER A 67 -14.88 6.40 7.63
C SER A 67 -13.48 5.77 7.67
N HIS A 68 -12.53 6.37 8.38
CA HIS A 68 -11.19 5.81 8.53
C HIS A 68 -11.20 4.36 9.04
N ALA A 69 -12.07 4.04 10.00
CA ALA A 69 -12.21 2.67 10.50
C ALA A 69 -12.69 1.69 9.42
N GLU A 70 -13.62 2.10 8.57
CA GLU A 70 -14.10 1.29 7.45
C GLU A 70 -13.03 1.14 6.36
N LEU A 71 -12.26 2.19 6.06
CA LEU A 71 -11.12 2.13 5.15
C LEU A 71 -10.07 1.12 5.62
N LEU A 72 -9.80 1.06 6.92
CA LEU A 72 -8.86 0.08 7.48
C LEU A 72 -9.31 -1.38 7.27
N GLU A 73 -10.62 -1.64 7.30
CA GLU A 73 -11.17 -3.01 7.21
C GLU A 73 -11.57 -3.42 5.79
N ASN A 74 -12.12 -2.48 5.00
CA ASN A 74 -12.82 -2.77 3.75
C ASN A 74 -12.44 -1.82 2.60
N ALA A 75 -11.18 -1.36 2.54
CA ALA A 75 -10.72 -0.56 1.42
C ALA A 75 -10.82 -1.33 0.10
N ASP A 76 -11.37 -0.68 -0.92
CA ASP A 76 -11.25 -1.11 -2.31
C ASP A 76 -9.93 -0.63 -2.93
N ILE A 77 -9.76 -0.80 -4.24
CA ILE A 77 -8.52 -0.42 -4.91
C ILE A 77 -8.35 1.10 -4.91
N GLU A 78 -9.39 1.83 -5.26
CA GLU A 78 -9.37 3.29 -5.30
C GLU A 78 -9.04 3.91 -3.93
N ASP A 79 -9.64 3.40 -2.85
CA ASP A 79 -9.33 3.83 -1.48
C ASP A 79 -7.84 3.68 -1.15
N ALA A 80 -7.24 2.56 -1.56
CA ALA A 80 -5.83 2.29 -1.31
C ALA A 80 -4.91 3.17 -2.18
N MET A 81 -5.29 3.46 -3.42
CA MET A 81 -4.51 4.28 -4.36
C MET A 81 -4.58 5.78 -4.03
N ARG A 82 -5.66 6.24 -3.42
CA ARG A 82 -5.83 7.64 -3.01
C ARG A 82 -4.92 8.09 -1.86
N GLN A 83 -4.18 7.18 -1.24
CA GLN A 83 -3.33 7.54 -0.11
C GLN A 83 -2.09 8.30 -0.59
N PRO A 84 -1.95 9.61 -0.27
CA PRO A 84 -0.77 10.35 -0.67
C PRO A 84 0.47 9.80 0.06
N TYR A 85 1.49 9.45 -0.70
CA TYR A 85 2.78 9.07 -0.14
C TYR A 85 3.75 10.23 -0.34
N PRO A 86 4.22 10.88 0.75
CA PRO A 86 5.15 11.99 0.62
C PRO A 86 6.50 11.50 0.09
N LEU A 87 6.93 12.07 -1.02
CA LEU A 87 8.23 11.78 -1.64
C LEU A 87 9.34 12.68 -1.11
N GLU A 88 8.97 13.81 -0.50
CA GLU A 88 9.91 14.77 0.04
C GLU A 88 10.50 14.27 1.38
N PRO A 89 11.79 14.57 1.64
CA PRO A 89 12.43 14.16 2.90
C PRO A 89 11.89 14.90 4.13
N GLU A 90 11.24 16.04 3.94
CA GLU A 90 10.57 16.76 5.01
C GLU A 90 9.27 16.05 5.36
N ARG A 91 9.17 15.60 6.60
CA ARG A 91 7.98 14.93 7.08
C ARG A 91 6.84 15.93 7.22
N PRO A 92 5.71 15.75 6.53
CA PRO A 92 4.49 16.42 6.92
C PRO A 92 4.07 15.92 8.31
N ASP A 93 3.51 16.81 9.12
CA ASP A 93 2.83 16.44 10.36
C ASP A 93 1.56 15.66 9.98
N PHE A 94 1.65 14.34 10.00
CA PHE A 94 0.47 13.50 9.76
C PHE A 94 -0.49 13.58 10.94
N THR A 95 -1.75 13.78 10.64
CA THR A 95 -2.80 13.50 11.62
C THR A 95 -2.88 11.99 11.88
N PRO A 96 -3.44 11.54 13.02
CA PRO A 96 -3.56 10.11 13.33
C PRO A 96 -4.23 9.27 12.24
N ASP A 97 -5.09 9.89 11.41
CA ASP A 97 -5.89 9.23 10.37
C ASP A 97 -5.26 9.36 8.96
N GLU A 98 -4.17 10.11 8.81
CA GLU A 98 -3.47 10.33 7.53
C GLU A 98 -2.21 9.48 7.38
N GLU A 99 -2.06 8.43 8.17
CA GLU A 99 -0.86 7.59 8.11
C GLU A 99 -0.83 6.72 6.84
N PRO A 100 0.08 6.99 5.90
CA PRO A 100 0.15 6.27 4.64
C PRO A 100 0.49 4.79 4.86
N GLY A 101 -0.07 3.93 4.00
CA GLY A 101 0.20 2.50 3.99
C GLY A 101 -0.59 1.67 5.01
N ARG A 102 -1.52 2.24 5.75
CA ARG A 102 -2.44 1.48 6.61
C ARG A 102 -3.70 1.04 5.89
N ILE A 103 -4.22 1.86 4.97
CA ILE A 103 -5.38 1.53 4.15
C ILE A 103 -4.91 0.61 3.04
N ARG A 104 -5.46 -0.61 2.97
CA ARG A 104 -5.00 -1.68 2.08
C ARG A 104 -6.19 -2.41 1.48
N CYS A 105 -6.20 -2.54 0.17
CA CYS A 105 -7.13 -3.42 -0.52
C CYS A 105 -6.69 -4.90 -0.34
N TYR A 106 -7.20 -5.57 0.67
CA TYR A 106 -6.88 -6.98 0.93
C TYR A 106 -7.30 -7.92 -0.21
N PRO A 107 -8.42 -7.72 -0.92
CA PRO A 107 -8.71 -8.49 -2.13
C PRO A 107 -7.59 -8.44 -3.17
N LEU A 108 -7.02 -7.25 -3.43
CA LEU A 108 -5.89 -7.10 -4.35
C LEU A 108 -4.64 -7.84 -3.83
N LEU A 109 -4.28 -7.68 -2.55
CA LEU A 109 -3.12 -8.35 -1.97
C LEU A 109 -3.26 -9.88 -2.03
N LYS A 110 -4.45 -10.41 -1.74
CA LYS A 110 -4.73 -11.85 -1.83
C LYS A 110 -4.67 -12.36 -3.28
N ALA A 111 -5.13 -11.59 -4.23
CA ALA A 111 -5.08 -11.96 -5.64
C ALA A 111 -3.64 -11.95 -6.20
N LEU A 112 -2.80 -11.02 -5.74
CA LEU A 112 -1.39 -10.90 -6.13
C LEU A 112 -0.49 -11.96 -5.50
N TYR A 113 -0.63 -12.18 -4.18
CA TYR A 113 0.35 -12.92 -3.38
C TYR A 113 -0.16 -14.26 -2.86
N GLY A 114 -1.47 -14.43 -2.76
CA GLY A 114 -2.11 -15.65 -2.28
C GLY A 114 -3.18 -15.38 -1.20
N ALA A 115 -4.25 -16.16 -1.24
CA ALA A 115 -5.40 -16.01 -0.36
C ALA A 115 -5.19 -16.58 1.06
N ASP A 116 -4.26 -17.50 1.22
CA ASP A 116 -3.94 -18.22 2.45
C ASP A 116 -2.43 -18.40 2.61
N GLN A 117 -2.00 -18.84 3.80
CA GLN A 117 -0.58 -19.01 4.12
C GLN A 117 0.14 -19.91 3.12
N ARG A 118 -0.45 -21.05 2.77
CA ARG A 118 0.16 -22.03 1.87
C ARG A 118 0.35 -21.49 0.46
N SER A 119 -0.62 -20.71 -0.03
CA SER A 119 -0.53 -20.07 -1.35
C SER A 119 0.53 -18.99 -1.38
N VAL A 120 0.61 -18.16 -0.34
CA VAL A 120 1.66 -17.13 -0.23
C VAL A 120 3.05 -17.76 -0.13
N GLU A 121 3.22 -18.81 0.68
CA GLU A 121 4.52 -19.46 0.90
C GLU A 121 5.14 -20.05 -0.37
N ARG A 122 4.32 -20.41 -1.36
CA ARG A 122 4.82 -20.85 -2.69
C ARG A 122 5.54 -19.74 -3.46
N GLY A 123 5.18 -18.48 -3.20
CA GLY A 123 5.80 -17.30 -3.83
C GLY A 123 6.92 -16.67 -3.00
N ILE A 124 7.22 -17.19 -1.80
CA ILE A 124 8.26 -16.66 -0.92
C ILE A 124 9.63 -17.19 -1.35
N VAL A 125 10.53 -16.29 -1.62
CA VAL A 125 11.93 -16.57 -1.94
C VAL A 125 12.86 -16.06 -0.85
N ARG A 126 14.10 -16.57 -0.86
CA ARG A 126 15.18 -16.06 0.00
C ARG A 126 16.04 -15.11 -0.79
N THR A 127 16.28 -13.94 -0.24
CA THR A 127 17.25 -12.95 -0.75
C THR A 127 18.30 -12.65 0.32
N LEU A 128 19.37 -11.98 -0.07
CA LEU A 128 20.46 -11.60 0.84
C LEU A 128 20.57 -10.07 0.88
N PHE A 129 20.90 -9.55 2.06
CA PHE A 129 21.34 -8.16 2.22
C PHE A 129 22.78 -8.13 2.71
N GLY A 130 23.62 -7.29 2.12
CA GLY A 130 25.05 -7.25 2.41
C GLY A 130 25.79 -8.57 2.13
N GLY A 131 25.22 -9.44 1.31
CA GLY A 131 25.75 -10.78 1.02
C GLY A 131 25.65 -11.78 2.18
N LYS A 132 25.11 -11.39 3.34
CA LYS A 132 25.13 -12.21 4.57
C LYS A 132 23.76 -12.41 5.22
N ILE A 133 22.94 -11.35 5.29
CA ILE A 133 21.69 -11.36 6.02
C ILE A 133 20.61 -11.97 5.12
N LYS A 134 20.06 -13.12 5.55
CA LYS A 134 18.99 -13.82 4.80
C LYS A 134 17.65 -13.20 5.13
N VAL A 135 16.92 -12.79 4.11
CA VAL A 135 15.56 -12.25 4.22
C VAL A 135 14.62 -13.08 3.35
N ARG A 136 13.41 -13.35 3.83
CA ARG A 136 12.35 -14.05 3.09
C ARG A 136 11.34 -13.05 2.62
N LEU A 137 11.09 -12.95 1.32
CA LEU A 137 10.14 -12.00 0.72
C LEU A 137 9.39 -12.66 -0.44
N ALA A 138 8.24 -12.09 -0.83
CA ALA A 138 7.62 -12.41 -2.11
C ALA A 138 8.58 -12.05 -3.26
N ALA A 139 8.57 -12.83 -4.34
CA ALA A 139 9.53 -12.68 -5.43
C ALA A 139 9.67 -11.23 -5.94
N PRO A 140 8.59 -10.47 -6.27
CA PRO A 140 8.73 -9.08 -6.71
C PRO A 140 9.35 -8.16 -5.63
N ALA A 141 8.99 -8.38 -4.36
CA ALA A 141 9.58 -7.61 -3.26
C ALA A 141 11.06 -7.96 -3.04
N ALA A 142 11.44 -9.22 -3.24
CA ALA A 142 12.84 -9.65 -3.17
C ALA A 142 13.70 -9.00 -4.26
N GLU A 143 13.18 -8.89 -5.48
CA GLU A 143 13.86 -8.18 -6.58
C GLU A 143 14.04 -6.69 -6.27
N ALA A 144 13.01 -6.02 -5.76
CA ALA A 144 13.11 -4.64 -5.32
C ALA A 144 14.15 -4.49 -4.18
N PHE A 145 14.16 -5.41 -3.22
CA PHE A 145 15.10 -5.42 -2.12
C PHE A 145 16.55 -5.65 -2.57
N GLN A 146 16.77 -6.47 -3.61
CA GLN A 146 18.10 -6.65 -4.21
C GLN A 146 18.61 -5.36 -4.90
N ARG A 147 17.72 -4.56 -5.51
CA ARG A 147 18.13 -3.24 -6.04
C ARG A 147 18.59 -2.31 -4.91
N ILE A 148 17.90 -2.33 -3.77
CA ILE A 148 18.30 -1.58 -2.58
C ILE A 148 19.67 -2.07 -2.07
N ASP A 149 19.87 -3.39 -1.96
CA ASP A 149 21.15 -3.97 -1.53
C ASP A 149 22.31 -3.57 -2.47
N THR A 150 22.06 -3.57 -3.77
CA THR A 150 23.06 -3.13 -4.77
C THR A 150 23.44 -1.66 -4.57
N ALA A 151 22.45 -0.78 -4.46
CA ALA A 151 22.69 0.64 -4.22
C ALA A 151 23.38 0.88 -2.87
N TRP A 152 22.97 0.10 -1.85
CA TRP A 152 23.58 0.15 -0.52
C TRP A 152 25.08 -0.16 -0.53
N ARG A 153 25.51 -1.20 -1.23
CA ARG A 153 26.94 -1.60 -1.32
C ARG A 153 27.81 -0.61 -2.05
N LEU A 154 27.24 0.24 -2.88
CA LEU A 154 27.97 1.31 -3.60
C LEU A 154 28.24 2.55 -2.74
N ARG A 155 27.64 2.64 -1.54
CA ARG A 155 27.84 3.76 -0.63
C ARG A 155 29.14 3.60 0.18
N PRO A 156 29.73 4.71 0.64
CA PRO A 156 30.79 4.67 1.64
C PRO A 156 30.34 3.89 2.88
N ALA A 157 31.26 3.19 3.51
CA ALA A 157 30.96 2.44 4.72
C ALA A 157 30.56 3.39 5.85
N ASP A 158 29.39 3.14 6.44
CA ASP A 158 28.86 3.84 7.61
C ASP A 158 28.47 2.81 8.67
N PRO A 159 29.30 2.61 9.70
CA PRO A 159 29.04 1.61 10.74
C PRO A 159 27.75 1.88 11.52
N GLU A 160 27.40 3.15 11.78
CA GLU A 160 26.18 3.51 12.49
C GLU A 160 24.95 3.13 11.66
N LEU A 161 24.92 3.56 10.41
CA LEU A 161 23.81 3.26 9.51
C LEU A 161 23.72 1.75 9.24
N ASN A 162 24.84 1.04 9.11
CA ASN A 162 24.85 -0.42 8.95
C ASN A 162 24.22 -1.15 10.14
N SER A 163 24.25 -0.58 11.34
CA SER A 163 23.65 -1.17 12.53
C SER A 163 22.12 -1.28 12.45
N TYR A 164 21.46 -0.47 11.60
CA TYR A 164 20.01 -0.54 11.38
C TYR A 164 19.60 -1.73 10.50
N PHE A 165 20.53 -2.33 9.77
CA PHE A 165 20.24 -3.43 8.86
C PHE A 165 20.57 -4.81 9.44
N SER A 166 20.77 -4.93 10.74
CA SER A 166 21.03 -6.23 11.37
C SER A 166 20.44 -6.29 12.78
N PRO A 167 19.44 -7.15 13.00
CA PRO A 167 18.79 -8.08 12.04
C PRO A 167 17.77 -7.42 11.09
N ILE A 168 17.41 -8.16 10.02
CA ILE A 168 16.28 -7.79 9.12
C ILE A 168 15.28 -8.94 9.14
N TYR A 169 14.01 -8.61 9.34
CA TYR A 169 12.91 -9.58 9.34
C TYR A 169 12.00 -9.30 8.13
N GLY A 170 11.67 -10.33 7.38
CA GLY A 170 10.77 -10.28 6.22
C GLY A 170 9.47 -11.02 6.48
N TYR A 171 9.18 -12.03 5.63
CA TYR A 171 7.96 -12.81 5.70
C TYR A 171 7.74 -13.48 7.06
N PHE A 172 6.57 -13.24 7.60
CA PHE A 172 6.03 -13.92 8.78
C PHE A 172 4.50 -13.87 8.75
N TRP A 173 3.87 -15.05 8.71
CA TRP A 173 2.41 -15.14 8.66
C TRP A 173 1.79 -14.82 10.01
N ARG A 174 1.12 -13.67 10.10
CA ARG A 174 0.43 -13.23 11.31
C ARG A 174 -0.62 -12.17 11.03
N ALA A 175 -1.62 -12.05 11.91
CA ALA A 175 -2.46 -10.87 11.96
C ALA A 175 -1.72 -9.67 12.58
N ILE A 176 -2.19 -8.47 12.27
CA ILE A 176 -1.81 -7.24 12.99
C ILE A 176 -2.38 -7.33 14.41
N ALA A 177 -1.55 -7.00 15.40
CA ALA A 177 -1.95 -7.09 16.81
C ALA A 177 -3.29 -6.40 17.09
N LYS A 178 -4.17 -7.10 17.81
CA LYS A 178 -5.53 -6.66 18.16
C LYS A 178 -6.49 -6.48 16.98
N THR A 179 -6.20 -7.06 15.83
CA THR A 179 -7.08 -7.04 14.65
C THR A 179 -7.15 -8.41 14.01
N ASN A 180 -8.12 -8.62 13.09
CA ASN A 180 -8.18 -9.80 12.24
C ASN A 180 -7.49 -9.59 10.87
N ARG A 181 -6.90 -8.43 10.64
CA ARG A 181 -6.25 -8.08 9.38
C ARG A 181 -4.85 -8.69 9.30
N LEU A 182 -4.52 -9.24 8.13
CA LEU A 182 -3.18 -9.77 7.88
C LEU A 182 -2.14 -8.63 7.85
N SER A 183 -0.99 -8.89 8.46
CA SER A 183 0.17 -8.01 8.35
C SER A 183 0.72 -8.02 6.92
N PRO A 184 1.31 -6.93 6.39
CA PRO A 184 2.08 -6.95 5.15
C PRO A 184 3.20 -7.99 5.12
N HIS A 185 3.77 -8.33 6.29
CA HIS A 185 4.71 -9.44 6.42
C HIS A 185 4.11 -10.78 6.01
N SER A 186 2.79 -10.99 6.19
CA SER A 186 2.12 -12.21 5.78
C SER A 186 2.10 -12.41 4.27
N PHE A 187 2.22 -11.32 3.50
CA PHE A 187 2.33 -11.37 2.05
C PHE A 187 3.79 -11.32 1.55
N GLY A 188 4.77 -11.20 2.45
CA GLY A 188 6.18 -11.08 2.10
C GLY A 188 6.57 -9.77 1.44
N ILE A 189 5.83 -8.69 1.68
CA ILE A 189 6.00 -7.37 1.04
C ILE A 189 6.50 -6.29 2.02
N ALA A 190 6.91 -6.69 3.21
CA ALA A 190 7.44 -5.78 4.23
C ALA A 190 8.69 -6.34 4.88
N VAL A 191 9.56 -5.44 5.32
CA VAL A 191 10.74 -5.75 6.13
C VAL A 191 10.73 -4.88 7.38
N ASP A 192 11.12 -5.48 8.51
CA ASP A 192 11.49 -4.75 9.72
C ASP A 192 13.03 -4.66 9.75
N LEU A 193 13.53 -3.45 9.82
CA LEU A 193 14.93 -3.19 10.07
C LEU A 193 15.15 -3.19 11.58
N ASN A 194 16.29 -3.61 12.04
CA ASN A 194 16.71 -3.76 13.43
C ASN A 194 15.73 -3.19 14.48
N PRO A 195 14.83 -3.98 15.08
CA PRO A 195 13.76 -3.50 15.96
C PRO A 195 14.30 -2.82 17.24
N ASP A 196 15.54 -3.10 17.63
CA ASP A 196 16.18 -2.46 18.80
C ASP A 196 16.49 -0.98 18.52
N LYS A 197 16.57 -0.61 17.24
CA LYS A 197 16.83 0.76 16.78
C LYS A 197 15.56 1.54 16.42
N GLY A 198 14.46 0.85 16.16
CA GLY A 198 13.18 1.44 15.77
C GLY A 198 12.01 0.86 16.57
N PRO A 199 11.86 1.21 17.85
CA PRO A 199 10.75 0.71 18.65
C PRO A 199 9.41 1.17 18.06
N TYR A 200 8.41 0.27 18.11
CA TYR A 200 7.08 0.57 17.59
C TYR A 200 6.47 1.78 18.32
N TRP A 201 6.13 2.81 17.56
CA TRP A 201 5.72 4.11 18.09
C TRP A 201 4.54 4.07 19.07
N GLN A 202 3.56 3.18 18.87
CA GLN A 202 2.41 3.06 19.79
C GLN A 202 2.77 2.50 21.17
N TRP A 203 3.89 1.79 21.28
CA TRP A 203 4.34 1.20 22.53
C TRP A 203 5.48 1.99 23.17
N SER A 204 6.17 2.77 22.38
CA SER A 204 7.22 3.63 22.87
C SER A 204 6.61 4.91 23.44
N LYS A 205 6.67 5.09 24.74
CA LYS A 205 6.51 6.41 25.38
C LYS A 205 7.71 7.32 25.06
N LEU A 206 8.52 6.93 24.08
CA LEU A 206 9.81 7.52 23.80
C LEU A 206 9.66 8.75 22.91
N ARG A 207 10.52 9.69 23.19
CA ARG A 207 10.80 10.91 22.40
C ARG A 207 11.00 10.59 20.92
N PRO A 208 10.79 11.55 20.02
CA PRO A 208 11.06 11.36 18.61
C PRO A 208 12.43 10.69 18.39
N HIS A 209 12.47 9.68 17.50
CA HIS A 209 13.73 9.02 17.15
C HIS A 209 14.75 10.06 16.70
N PRO A 210 16.04 9.95 17.07
CA PRO A 210 17.07 10.91 16.65
C PRO A 210 17.10 11.20 15.15
N LEU A 211 16.83 10.20 14.29
CA LEU A 211 16.70 10.34 12.85
C LEU A 211 15.41 11.03 12.38
N GLN A 212 14.49 11.36 13.29
CA GLN A 212 13.29 12.16 12.96
C GLN A 212 13.60 13.66 12.93
N LYS A 213 14.81 14.06 13.20
CA LYS A 213 15.23 15.48 13.23
C LYS A 213 16.13 15.88 12.04
N THR A 214 16.31 14.98 11.08
CA THR A 214 17.11 15.28 9.86
C THR A 214 16.25 15.27 8.63
#